data_3587c9cc70a61edcee746f02912b3b25
#
_entry.id   3587c9cc70a61edcee746f02912b3b25
#
_cell.length_a   1.000
_cell.length_b   1.000
_cell.length_c   1.000
_cell.angle_alpha   90.00
_cell.angle_beta   90.00
_cell.angle_gamma   90.00
#
_symmetry.space_group_name_H-M   'P 1'
#
loop_
_entity.id
_entity.type
_entity.pdbx_description
1 polymer ?
#
loop_
_entity_poly.entity_id
_entity_poly.type
_entity_poly.pdbx_seq_one_letter_code
_entity_poly.pdbx_strand_id
1 'polypeptide(L)'
;MARAAAPSKRTRAVLATLGAAAIAVGGAVFAGQAQAAATNLLTNGSFGSGSLSGWTCDAGTASVVSSPVYSGDSYALAGEASDSDDAQCTQTVSVQPNSSYTLSGEFEGSYVYIGVSGGSDDWTPAATSWQQLSTTFTTGASQTSVTVYTHGWYGEGTYYADNLSLLGAAGSGSTSSSPTPTPTTASPSPTPTTTTASPTPTSTGSSGGGSGSSGLPKHVLAGYWQDFTNNAEPLTLASVPSGYNLVDVAFATADSANDGGVTFSIDSGLSSALGGYTASQFTADVATLHSRGQKVLLSVGGQNGTITIGSSTAATDFANSVYGLMKQYGFDGVDIDLENGVNVQYTAQALEDLSGLAGSSLIITLAPQTIDMYTTGSDYFQLALDIKSILTISFTQYYNSGTMNGCDGNVYAEGTENFLTALACTQFQGGLNQSQVGLGLPASSSAAGDGGYVSPSTVNAALDCLATGANCGSFVPPSKWPGIGGAMTWSINWDASNGYAFLNTVGPYLSSMS
;
A
#
# COMPACT_ATOMS: atom_id res chain seq x y z
N MET A 1 -8.48 2.57 -62.58
CA MET A 1 -9.86 2.30 -63.08
C MET A 1 -10.49 1.25 -62.20
N ALA A 2 -11.77 1.40 -61.93
CA ALA A 2 -12.71 0.60 -61.16
C ALA A 2 -12.85 0.93 -59.68
N ARG A 3 -13.87 1.73 -59.39
CA ARG A 3 -14.57 1.91 -58.11
C ARG A 3 -15.35 0.63 -57.78
N ALA A 4 -15.38 0.26 -56.51
CA ALA A 4 -16.40 -0.64 -55.98
C ALA A 4 -17.07 0.01 -54.74
N ALA A 5 -18.40 -0.09 -54.76
CA ALA A 5 -19.35 0.63 -53.93
C ALA A 5 -19.54 0.02 -52.53
N ALA A 6 -20.02 0.85 -51.60
CA ALA A 6 -20.47 0.49 -50.26
C ALA A 6 -21.87 -0.19 -50.28
N PRO A 7 -22.20 -1.10 -49.35
CA PRO A 7 -23.59 -1.52 -49.11
C PRO A 7 -24.23 -0.82 -47.92
N SER A 8 -25.52 -0.59 -48.10
CA SER A 8 -26.48 0.15 -47.30
C SER A 8 -26.87 -0.52 -45.97
N LYS A 9 -27.19 0.34 -44.99
CA LYS A 9 -27.90 0.02 -43.73
C LYS A 9 -29.30 -0.58 -43.99
N ARG A 10 -29.64 -1.64 -43.30
CA ARG A 10 -31.05 -2.07 -43.09
C ARG A 10 -31.35 -2.14 -41.61
N THR A 11 -32.19 -1.22 -41.17
CA THR A 11 -32.92 -1.20 -39.89
C THR A 11 -33.92 -2.35 -39.83
N ARG A 12 -33.93 -3.13 -38.76
CA ARG A 12 -35.03 -4.00 -38.40
C ARG A 12 -35.55 -3.62 -37.01
N ALA A 13 -36.76 -3.10 -36.97
CA ALA A 13 -37.56 -2.96 -35.78
C ALA A 13 -38.15 -4.33 -35.40
N VAL A 14 -38.08 -4.69 -34.10
CA VAL A 14 -38.81 -5.80 -33.52
C VAL A 14 -39.76 -5.25 -32.47
N LEU A 15 -41.05 -5.38 -32.72
CA LEU A 15 -42.12 -5.18 -31.76
C LEU A 15 -42.08 -6.29 -30.72
N ALA A 16 -42.08 -5.92 -29.42
CA ALA A 16 -42.36 -6.84 -28.33
C ALA A 16 -43.75 -6.54 -27.74
N THR A 17 -44.61 -7.52 -27.77
CA THR A 17 -45.96 -7.51 -27.20
C THR A 17 -45.93 -7.72 -25.69
N LEU A 18 -46.70 -6.88 -24.98
CA LEU A 18 -46.99 -6.99 -23.55
C LEU A 18 -47.84 -8.23 -23.23
N GLY A 19 -47.40 -9.02 -22.27
CA GLY A 19 -48.21 -10.01 -21.57
C GLY A 19 -48.26 -9.64 -20.08
N ALA A 20 -49.45 -9.22 -19.62
CA ALA A 20 -49.68 -8.94 -18.20
C ALA A 20 -50.03 -10.24 -17.46
N ALA A 21 -49.28 -10.57 -16.41
CA ALA A 21 -49.70 -11.54 -15.40
C ALA A 21 -49.68 -10.84 -14.04
N ALA A 22 -50.85 -10.68 -13.48
CA ALA A 22 -51.05 -10.15 -12.12
C ALA A 22 -50.81 -11.26 -11.10
N ILE A 23 -49.87 -11.07 -10.20
CA ILE A 23 -49.74 -11.82 -8.94
C ILE A 23 -49.88 -10.83 -7.79
N ALA A 24 -50.97 -10.95 -7.05
CA ALA A 24 -51.16 -10.22 -5.79
C ALA A 24 -50.35 -10.89 -4.69
N VAL A 25 -49.40 -10.15 -4.08
CA VAL A 25 -48.75 -10.54 -2.82
C VAL A 25 -48.80 -9.30 -1.89
N GLY A 26 -49.21 -9.59 -0.66
CA GLY A 26 -49.58 -8.64 0.37
C GLY A 26 -48.52 -7.56 0.69
N GLY A 27 -49.04 -6.36 0.93
CA GLY A 27 -48.23 -5.20 1.26
C GLY A 27 -47.58 -5.28 2.63
N ALA A 28 -46.23 -5.25 2.64
CA ALA A 28 -45.47 -4.69 3.73
C ALA A 28 -45.13 -3.25 3.30
N VAL A 29 -45.74 -2.28 3.94
CA VAL A 29 -45.43 -0.87 3.77
C VAL A 29 -44.08 -0.65 4.44
N PHE A 30 -42.98 -0.74 3.68
CA PHE A 30 -41.72 -0.13 4.08
C PHE A 30 -41.89 1.40 3.91
N ALA A 31 -42.04 2.09 5.03
CA ALA A 31 -41.89 3.54 5.06
C ALA A 31 -40.46 3.85 4.59
N GLY A 32 -40.31 4.24 3.32
CA GLY A 32 -39.09 4.79 2.79
C GLY A 32 -38.78 6.04 3.60
N GLN A 33 -37.78 5.98 4.46
CA GLN A 33 -37.17 7.19 4.99
C GLN A 33 -36.59 7.92 3.78
N ALA A 34 -37.11 9.09 3.47
CA ALA A 34 -36.46 10.01 2.55
C ALA A 34 -35.07 10.29 3.13
N GLN A 35 -34.06 9.73 2.49
CA GLN A 35 -32.67 9.99 2.83
C GLN A 35 -32.45 11.49 2.51
N ALA A 36 -32.27 12.29 3.54
CA ALA A 36 -31.89 13.68 3.35
C ALA A 36 -30.63 13.69 2.48
N ALA A 37 -30.60 14.54 1.46
CA ALA A 37 -29.41 14.69 0.62
C ALA A 37 -28.21 14.91 1.54
N ALA A 38 -27.15 14.10 1.37
CA ALA A 38 -25.97 14.20 2.20
C ALA A 38 -25.40 15.61 2.05
N THR A 39 -25.26 16.32 3.18
CA THR A 39 -24.73 17.68 3.20
C THR A 39 -23.20 17.60 3.15
N ASN A 40 -22.56 18.41 2.31
CA ASN A 40 -21.11 18.55 2.31
C ASN A 40 -20.65 19.08 3.69
N LEU A 41 -19.78 18.35 4.34
CA LEU A 41 -19.26 18.68 5.67
C LEU A 41 -18.08 19.66 5.60
N LEU A 42 -17.47 19.85 4.41
CA LEU A 42 -16.41 20.82 4.21
C LEU A 42 -16.97 22.24 4.15
N THR A 43 -16.25 23.15 4.76
CA THR A 43 -16.51 24.60 4.65
C THR A 43 -15.74 25.14 3.44
N ASN A 44 -16.41 25.90 2.57
CA ASN A 44 -15.80 26.59 1.43
C ASN A 44 -15.04 25.62 0.48
N GLY A 45 -15.62 24.45 0.20
CA GLY A 45 -15.01 23.44 -0.68
C GLY A 45 -14.97 23.84 -2.16
N SER A 46 -15.82 24.76 -2.61
CA SER A 46 -15.79 25.35 -3.96
C SER A 46 -15.02 26.67 -4.03
N PHE A 47 -14.36 27.10 -2.95
CA PHE A 47 -13.65 28.37 -2.85
C PHE A 47 -14.45 29.62 -3.26
N GLY A 48 -15.76 29.47 -3.34
CA GLY A 48 -16.71 30.52 -3.80
C GLY A 48 -16.69 31.81 -3.00
N SER A 49 -16.11 31.81 -1.81
CA SER A 49 -15.85 33.03 -1.02
C SER A 49 -14.72 33.90 -1.58
N GLY A 50 -13.98 33.45 -2.60
CA GLY A 50 -12.77 34.09 -3.14
C GLY A 50 -11.62 34.14 -2.14
N SER A 51 -11.59 33.20 -1.16
CA SER A 51 -10.58 33.13 -0.11
C SER A 51 -10.36 31.70 0.35
N LEU A 52 -9.27 31.44 1.06
CA LEU A 52 -8.95 30.15 1.70
C LEU A 52 -9.67 29.96 3.05
N SER A 53 -10.75 30.70 3.31
CA SER A 53 -11.49 30.63 4.58
C SER A 53 -11.95 29.20 4.87
N GLY A 54 -11.61 28.66 6.05
CA GLY A 54 -11.90 27.28 6.45
C GLY A 54 -10.76 26.30 6.13
N TRP A 55 -9.78 26.70 5.32
CA TRP A 55 -8.61 25.90 4.98
C TRP A 55 -7.36 26.45 5.65
N THR A 56 -6.47 25.56 6.04
CA THR A 56 -5.12 25.86 6.50
C THR A 56 -4.15 25.30 5.47
N CYS A 57 -3.39 26.19 4.84
CA CYS A 57 -2.43 25.81 3.81
C CYS A 57 -1.01 26.15 4.26
N ASP A 58 -0.02 25.50 3.66
CA ASP A 58 1.38 25.82 3.86
C ASP A 58 1.68 27.27 3.50
N ALA A 59 2.57 27.88 4.25
CA ALA A 59 2.71 29.33 4.26
C ALA A 59 3.23 29.88 2.92
N GLY A 60 2.37 30.59 2.20
CA GLY A 60 2.71 31.27 0.95
C GLY A 60 2.68 30.39 -0.29
N THR A 61 2.21 29.15 -0.18
CA THR A 61 2.16 28.19 -1.29
C THR A 61 0.78 28.01 -1.90
N ALA A 62 -0.26 28.63 -1.33
CA ALA A 62 -1.62 28.51 -1.83
C ALA A 62 -2.30 29.87 -2.01
N SER A 63 -3.13 29.96 -3.03
CA SER A 63 -3.94 31.13 -3.36
C SER A 63 -5.30 30.71 -3.93
N VAL A 64 -6.24 31.67 -4.03
CA VAL A 64 -7.50 31.46 -4.75
C VAL A 64 -7.43 32.20 -6.06
N VAL A 65 -7.71 31.51 -7.17
CA VAL A 65 -7.63 32.03 -8.53
C VAL A 65 -9.01 32.04 -9.17
N SER A 66 -9.20 32.92 -10.18
CA SER A 66 -10.42 32.98 -11.00
C SER A 66 -10.23 32.27 -12.36
N SER A 67 -9.09 31.66 -12.61
CA SER A 67 -8.77 30.85 -13.78
C SER A 67 -7.45 30.07 -13.57
N PRO A 68 -7.39 28.77 -13.87
CA PRO A 68 -8.52 27.93 -14.28
C PRO A 68 -9.51 27.70 -13.14
N VAL A 69 -10.78 27.45 -13.46
CA VAL A 69 -11.84 27.09 -12.52
C VAL A 69 -12.67 25.93 -13.06
N TYR A 70 -13.24 25.11 -12.21
CA TYR A 70 -14.14 24.04 -12.65
C TYR A 70 -15.45 24.62 -13.18
N SER A 71 -16.14 23.89 -14.03
CA SER A 71 -17.30 24.32 -14.80
C SER A 71 -18.39 24.99 -13.97
N GLY A 72 -18.56 26.29 -14.15
CA GLY A 72 -19.63 27.08 -13.48
C GLY A 72 -19.21 27.81 -12.21
N ASP A 73 -17.99 27.55 -11.70
CA ASP A 73 -17.46 28.20 -10.51
C ASP A 73 -16.74 29.51 -10.82
N SER A 74 -16.61 30.35 -9.81
CA SER A 74 -15.97 31.68 -9.95
C SER A 74 -14.52 31.67 -9.49
N TYR A 75 -14.16 30.69 -8.68
CA TYR A 75 -12.85 30.58 -8.04
C TYR A 75 -12.45 29.12 -7.84
N ALA A 76 -11.15 28.85 -7.83
CA ALA A 76 -10.55 27.56 -7.48
C ALA A 76 -9.33 27.79 -6.57
N LEU A 77 -8.92 26.78 -5.84
CA LEU A 77 -7.63 26.72 -5.17
C LEU A 77 -6.52 26.55 -6.21
N ALA A 78 -5.44 27.32 -6.07
CA ALA A 78 -4.16 27.05 -6.71
C ALA A 78 -3.12 26.79 -5.62
N GLY A 79 -2.52 25.60 -5.62
CA GLY A 79 -1.39 25.25 -4.77
C GLY A 79 -0.11 25.26 -5.60
N GLU A 80 0.89 26.01 -5.19
CA GLU A 80 2.17 26.20 -5.89
C GLU A 80 3.24 25.30 -5.25
N ALA A 81 3.26 24.02 -5.65
CA ALA A 81 4.27 23.08 -5.20
C ALA A 81 5.66 23.46 -5.75
N SER A 82 6.68 23.23 -4.95
CA SER A 82 8.08 23.54 -5.25
C SER A 82 8.97 22.32 -4.95
N ASP A 83 10.25 22.39 -5.26
CA ASP A 83 11.21 21.32 -4.95
C ASP A 83 11.28 20.95 -3.45
N SER A 84 10.76 21.80 -2.57
CA SER A 84 10.82 21.64 -1.10
C SER A 84 9.49 21.74 -0.38
N ASP A 85 8.37 21.89 -1.10
CA ASP A 85 7.04 22.08 -0.53
C ASP A 85 5.98 21.56 -1.49
N ASP A 86 5.05 20.73 -1.03
CA ASP A 86 3.98 20.13 -1.84
C ASP A 86 2.70 20.99 -1.90
N ALA A 87 2.73 22.17 -1.28
CA ALA A 87 1.63 23.14 -1.21
C ALA A 87 0.36 22.55 -0.58
N GLN A 88 0.48 21.85 0.54
CA GLN A 88 -0.65 21.19 1.19
C GLN A 88 -1.64 22.19 1.77
N CYS A 89 -2.93 21.92 1.55
CA CYS A 89 -4.06 22.57 2.21
C CYS A 89 -4.91 21.56 2.97
N THR A 90 -5.26 21.85 4.22
CA THR A 90 -5.99 20.95 5.11
C THR A 90 -7.24 21.59 5.68
N GLN A 91 -8.24 20.75 6.04
CA GLN A 91 -9.41 21.16 6.84
C GLN A 91 -9.79 20.05 7.82
N THR A 92 -9.92 20.39 9.12
CA THR A 92 -10.39 19.44 10.13
C THR A 92 -11.90 19.51 10.28
N VAL A 93 -12.56 18.34 10.19
CA VAL A 93 -14.03 18.21 10.19
C VAL A 93 -14.48 17.27 11.30
N SER A 94 -15.60 17.62 11.97
CA SER A 94 -16.24 16.74 12.95
C SER A 94 -17.03 15.64 12.26
N VAL A 95 -16.81 14.40 12.66
CA VAL A 95 -17.40 13.18 12.09
C VAL A 95 -18.05 12.30 13.17
N GLN A 96 -18.86 11.32 12.76
CA GLN A 96 -19.41 10.30 13.65
C GLN A 96 -18.47 9.08 13.69
N PRO A 97 -18.26 8.45 14.86
CA PRO A 97 -17.57 7.16 14.94
C PRO A 97 -18.29 6.05 14.16
N ASN A 98 -17.52 5.06 13.71
CA ASN A 98 -18.01 3.88 12.97
C ASN A 98 -18.93 4.27 11.79
N SER A 99 -18.59 5.31 11.05
CA SER A 99 -19.41 5.86 9.97
C SER A 99 -18.60 6.02 8.70
N SER A 100 -19.19 5.66 7.56
CA SER A 100 -18.53 5.76 6.26
C SER A 100 -18.70 7.15 5.67
N TYR A 101 -17.66 7.64 5.00
CA TYR A 101 -17.57 8.93 4.35
C TYR A 101 -17.02 8.79 2.93
N THR A 102 -17.43 9.71 2.05
CA THR A 102 -16.84 9.87 0.73
C THR A 102 -16.24 11.27 0.65
N LEU A 103 -14.96 11.37 0.39
CA LEU A 103 -14.23 12.59 0.09
C LEU A 103 -13.98 12.65 -1.41
N SER A 104 -14.29 13.77 -2.05
CA SER A 104 -14.08 13.96 -3.49
C SER A 104 -13.79 15.41 -3.83
N GLY A 105 -13.24 15.67 -5.00
CA GLY A 105 -12.99 16.99 -5.55
C GLY A 105 -12.65 16.91 -7.03
N GLU A 106 -12.58 18.08 -7.68
CA GLU A 106 -12.15 18.22 -9.06
C GLU A 106 -10.75 18.83 -9.09
N PHE A 107 -9.87 18.27 -9.93
CA PHE A 107 -8.44 18.59 -9.93
C PHE A 107 -7.88 18.76 -11.34
N GLU A 108 -6.91 19.68 -11.47
CA GLU A 108 -6.08 19.85 -12.67
C GLU A 108 -4.63 20.08 -12.23
N GLY A 109 -3.66 19.38 -12.84
CA GLY A 109 -2.23 19.46 -12.52
C GLY A 109 -1.52 18.12 -12.63
N SER A 110 -0.23 18.09 -12.30
CA SER A 110 0.58 16.88 -12.20
C SER A 110 0.70 16.45 -10.75
N TYR A 111 0.62 15.14 -10.50
CA TYR A 111 0.77 14.53 -9.17
C TYR A 111 -0.05 15.23 -8.08
N VAL A 112 -1.37 15.29 -8.32
CA VAL A 112 -2.32 15.95 -7.39
C VAL A 112 -3.01 14.91 -6.53
N TYR A 113 -3.15 15.22 -5.24
CA TYR A 113 -3.67 14.32 -4.21
C TYR A 113 -4.86 14.93 -3.48
N ILE A 114 -5.81 14.08 -3.07
CA ILE A 114 -6.86 14.37 -2.09
C ILE A 114 -6.97 13.21 -1.12
N GLY A 115 -7.04 13.47 0.18
CA GLY A 115 -7.07 12.39 1.16
C GLY A 115 -7.45 12.81 2.56
N VAL A 116 -7.40 11.86 3.47
CA VAL A 116 -7.62 12.02 4.91
C VAL A 116 -6.30 11.76 5.63
N SER A 117 -5.86 12.69 6.45
CA SER A 117 -4.60 12.55 7.20
C SER A 117 -4.60 11.28 8.04
N GLY A 118 -3.65 10.39 7.75
CA GLY A 118 -3.55 9.07 8.36
C GLY A 118 -4.66 8.10 7.93
N GLY A 119 -5.27 8.32 6.76
CA GLY A 119 -6.33 7.49 6.18
C GLY A 119 -6.15 7.35 4.67
N SER A 120 -7.23 7.02 3.96
CA SER A 120 -7.23 6.82 2.51
C SER A 120 -7.09 8.13 1.73
N ASP A 121 -6.51 8.04 0.56
CA ASP A 121 -6.38 9.10 -0.43
C ASP A 121 -6.75 8.63 -1.84
N ASP A 122 -6.74 9.56 -2.79
CA ASP A 122 -6.81 9.35 -4.23
C ASP A 122 -5.93 10.39 -4.91
N TRP A 123 -5.34 10.05 -6.06
CA TRP A 123 -4.41 10.92 -6.75
C TRP A 123 -4.36 10.69 -8.25
N THR A 124 -3.75 11.61 -8.98
CA THR A 124 -3.52 11.48 -10.42
C THR A 124 -2.09 11.91 -10.78
N PRO A 125 -1.38 11.14 -11.62
CA PRO A 125 -0.05 11.56 -12.10
C PRO A 125 -0.11 12.72 -13.08
N ALA A 126 -1.24 12.91 -13.78
CA ALA A 126 -1.40 13.99 -14.75
C ALA A 126 -2.87 14.23 -15.10
N ALA A 127 -3.44 15.31 -14.59
CA ALA A 127 -4.72 15.84 -15.01
C ALA A 127 -4.51 17.07 -15.91
N THR A 128 -4.51 16.87 -17.23
CA THR A 128 -4.36 17.95 -18.23
C THR A 128 -5.66 18.74 -18.45
N SER A 129 -6.71 18.36 -17.78
CA SER A 129 -8.01 19.01 -17.68
C SER A 129 -8.65 18.53 -16.38
N TRP A 130 -9.66 19.24 -15.89
CA TRP A 130 -10.36 18.88 -14.66
C TRP A 130 -10.78 17.41 -14.63
N GLN A 131 -10.33 16.70 -13.59
CA GLN A 131 -10.57 15.30 -13.33
C GLN A 131 -11.06 15.14 -11.90
N GLN A 132 -12.10 14.34 -11.69
CA GLN A 132 -12.56 14.01 -10.34
C GLN A 132 -11.63 12.99 -9.71
N LEU A 133 -11.19 13.28 -8.47
CA LEU A 133 -10.59 12.32 -7.55
C LEU A 133 -11.56 12.05 -6.41
N SER A 134 -11.58 10.81 -5.90
CA SER A 134 -12.52 10.43 -4.84
C SER A 134 -12.02 9.23 -4.04
N THR A 135 -12.06 9.36 -2.72
CA THR A 135 -11.76 8.26 -1.80
C THR A 135 -12.87 8.05 -0.78
N THR A 136 -12.98 6.85 -0.24
CA THR A 136 -13.93 6.50 0.82
C THR A 136 -13.20 5.98 2.05
N PHE A 137 -13.70 6.31 3.24
CA PHE A 137 -13.13 5.82 4.49
C PHE A 137 -14.22 5.58 5.53
N THR A 138 -13.89 4.80 6.55
CA THR A 138 -14.76 4.56 7.70
C THR A 138 -14.03 4.99 8.97
N THR A 139 -14.70 5.80 9.78
CA THR A 139 -14.14 6.28 11.06
C THR A 139 -14.07 5.18 12.10
N GLY A 140 -13.01 5.16 12.88
CA GLY A 140 -12.86 4.25 14.02
C GLY A 140 -13.89 4.46 15.13
N ALA A 141 -13.98 3.51 16.07
CA ALA A 141 -14.99 3.47 17.14
C ALA A 141 -14.98 4.68 18.09
N SER A 142 -13.86 5.40 18.18
CA SER A 142 -13.70 6.61 19.01
C SER A 142 -13.36 7.86 18.21
N GLN A 143 -13.32 7.78 16.89
CA GLN A 143 -12.90 8.89 16.03
C GLN A 143 -14.05 9.86 15.83
N THR A 144 -13.86 11.09 16.30
CA THR A 144 -14.88 12.16 16.24
C THR A 144 -14.48 13.34 15.35
N SER A 145 -13.28 13.29 14.77
CA SER A 145 -12.81 14.28 13.79
C SER A 145 -11.87 13.63 12.79
N VAL A 146 -11.79 14.20 11.60
CA VAL A 146 -10.82 13.85 10.56
C VAL A 146 -10.23 15.14 10.00
N THR A 147 -8.98 15.09 9.56
CA THR A 147 -8.37 16.16 8.80
C THR A 147 -8.26 15.70 7.35
N VAL A 148 -8.96 16.37 6.46
CA VAL A 148 -8.83 16.17 5.02
C VAL A 148 -7.75 17.08 4.47
N TYR A 149 -7.11 16.65 3.38
CA TYR A 149 -6.07 17.41 2.71
C TYR A 149 -6.22 17.36 1.18
N THR A 150 -5.59 18.32 0.52
CA THR A 150 -5.21 18.29 -0.89
C THR A 150 -3.81 18.88 -1.02
N HIS A 151 -2.99 18.31 -1.91
CA HIS A 151 -1.65 18.81 -2.19
C HIS A 151 -1.21 18.45 -3.61
N GLY A 152 -0.19 19.12 -4.11
CA GLY A 152 0.56 18.72 -5.30
C GLY A 152 1.73 17.80 -4.93
N TRP A 153 2.77 17.81 -5.74
CA TRP A 153 3.98 17.05 -5.48
C TRP A 153 5.23 17.90 -5.69
N TYR A 154 6.28 17.59 -4.97
CA TYR A 154 7.55 18.30 -5.00
C TYR A 154 8.10 18.42 -6.43
N GLY A 155 8.35 19.67 -6.88
CA GLY A 155 8.87 19.95 -8.20
C GLY A 155 7.88 19.90 -9.37
N GLU A 156 6.62 19.46 -9.13
CA GLU A 156 5.61 19.29 -10.18
C GLU A 156 4.84 20.58 -10.53
N GLY A 157 5.09 21.67 -9.81
CA GLY A 157 4.52 22.98 -10.09
C GLY A 157 3.11 23.19 -9.55
N THR A 158 2.34 24.06 -10.19
CA THR A 158 1.03 24.45 -9.69
C THR A 158 -0.04 23.41 -10.00
N TYR A 159 -0.79 23.00 -8.98
CA TYR A 159 -2.04 22.25 -9.14
C TYR A 159 -3.25 23.13 -8.82
N TYR A 160 -4.41 22.69 -9.29
CA TYR A 160 -5.68 23.36 -9.03
C TYR A 160 -6.67 22.37 -8.43
N ALA A 161 -7.50 22.85 -7.47
CA ALA A 161 -8.54 22.04 -6.84
C ALA A 161 -9.83 22.87 -6.69
N ASP A 162 -10.96 22.21 -6.92
CA ASP A 162 -12.29 22.83 -6.83
C ASP A 162 -13.35 21.80 -6.43
N ASN A 163 -14.51 22.25 -6.00
CA ASN A 163 -15.66 21.40 -5.63
C ASN A 163 -15.33 20.27 -4.64
N LEU A 164 -14.44 20.55 -3.68
CA LEU A 164 -14.11 19.62 -2.62
C LEU A 164 -15.31 19.30 -1.75
N SER A 165 -15.57 18.05 -1.49
CA SER A 165 -16.77 17.56 -0.80
C SER A 165 -16.46 16.38 0.12
N LEU A 166 -16.90 16.46 1.37
CA LEU A 166 -16.93 15.33 2.31
C LEU A 166 -18.39 15.01 2.63
N LEU A 167 -18.88 13.86 2.17
CA LEU A 167 -20.24 13.40 2.36
C LEU A 167 -20.29 12.26 3.38
N GLY A 168 -21.20 12.37 4.36
CA GLY A 168 -21.40 11.38 5.41
C GLY A 168 -22.18 11.94 6.59
N ALA A 169 -22.18 11.23 7.71
CA ALA A 169 -22.89 11.64 8.93
C ALA A 169 -22.16 12.77 9.65
N ALA A 170 -22.84 13.91 9.89
CA ALA A 170 -22.24 15.04 10.62
C ALA A 170 -21.91 14.68 12.08
N GLY A 171 -20.70 15.06 12.55
CA GLY A 171 -20.29 14.91 13.93
C GLY A 171 -21.05 15.81 14.90
N SER A 172 -21.02 15.48 16.19
CA SER A 172 -21.77 16.20 17.26
C SER A 172 -21.25 17.60 17.59
N GLY A 173 -20.51 18.25 16.67
CA GLY A 173 -19.94 19.59 16.86
C GLY A 173 -20.42 20.65 15.88
N SER A 174 -21.28 20.34 14.91
CA SER A 174 -21.79 21.29 13.94
C SER A 174 -23.04 21.98 14.48
N THR A 175 -22.92 23.24 14.84
CA THR A 175 -24.06 24.10 15.22
C THR A 175 -24.90 24.44 13.99
N SER A 176 -25.93 23.65 13.73
CA SER A 176 -27.07 24.06 12.92
C SER A 176 -28.24 24.27 13.85
N SER A 177 -28.71 25.51 13.96
CA SER A 177 -29.88 25.92 14.75
C SER A 177 -31.17 25.43 14.09
N SER A 178 -31.91 24.56 14.76
CA SER A 178 -33.34 24.34 14.51
C SER A 178 -34.03 23.81 15.75
N PRO A 179 -35.36 24.06 15.92
CA PRO A 179 -35.95 24.39 17.20
C PRO A 179 -36.29 23.21 18.09
N THR A 180 -36.25 23.48 19.39
CA THR A 180 -36.60 22.66 20.54
C THR A 180 -38.01 22.09 20.50
N PRO A 181 -38.23 20.84 20.91
CA PRO A 181 -39.42 20.50 21.70
C PRO A 181 -39.07 20.09 23.13
N THR A 182 -39.96 20.46 24.01
CA THR A 182 -40.01 20.47 25.46
C THR A 182 -39.96 19.08 26.10
N PRO A 183 -39.49 18.94 27.35
CA PRO A 183 -39.07 17.70 27.99
C PRO A 183 -40.20 16.89 28.60
N THR A 184 -40.05 15.56 28.62
CA THR A 184 -40.89 14.68 29.43
C THR A 184 -40.03 13.82 30.35
N THR A 185 -40.21 14.04 31.62
CA THR A 185 -39.93 13.32 32.87
C THR A 185 -39.12 12.06 32.90
N ALA A 186 -38.16 12.08 33.80
CA ALA A 186 -37.29 11.01 34.29
C ALA A 186 -38.05 9.92 35.09
N SER A 187 -37.53 8.70 35.08
CA SER A 187 -37.78 7.68 36.06
C SER A 187 -36.46 6.91 36.40
N PRO A 188 -36.33 6.36 37.63
CA PRO A 188 -35.06 6.36 38.35
C PRO A 188 -34.15 5.16 38.08
N SER A 189 -32.87 5.40 38.31
CA SER A 189 -31.74 4.48 38.32
C SER A 189 -31.83 3.39 39.37
N PRO A 190 -31.42 2.15 39.12
CA PRO A 190 -31.07 1.21 40.16
C PRO A 190 -29.57 1.27 40.50
N THR A 191 -29.33 1.17 41.80
CA THR A 191 -28.06 1.16 42.54
C THR A 191 -27.14 0.00 42.13
N PRO A 192 -25.82 0.18 42.10
CA PRO A 192 -24.87 -0.90 41.79
C PRO A 192 -24.66 -1.83 42.99
N THR A 193 -24.75 -3.12 42.72
CA THR A 193 -24.39 -4.17 43.66
C THR A 193 -22.92 -4.56 43.45
N THR A 194 -22.13 -4.42 44.47
CA THR A 194 -20.74 -4.91 44.57
C THR A 194 -20.69 -6.42 44.53
N THR A 195 -19.93 -7.00 43.62
CA THR A 195 -19.51 -8.41 43.68
C THR A 195 -18.01 -8.52 43.78
N THR A 196 -17.63 -9.34 44.72
CA THR A 196 -16.34 -9.68 45.27
C THR A 196 -15.32 -10.16 44.21
N ALA A 197 -14.07 -9.75 44.40
CA ALA A 197 -12.91 -10.20 43.67
C ALA A 197 -12.66 -11.70 43.78
N SER A 198 -12.36 -12.36 42.69
CA SER A 198 -11.82 -13.72 42.62
C SER A 198 -10.34 -13.68 42.24
N PRO A 199 -9.51 -14.62 42.68
CA PRO A 199 -8.06 -14.45 42.78
C PRO A 199 -7.35 -14.53 41.39
N THR A 200 -6.35 -13.73 41.26
CA THR A 200 -5.35 -13.70 40.17
C THR A 200 -4.62 -15.05 40.05
N PRO A 201 -4.53 -15.66 38.86
CA PRO A 201 -3.51 -16.67 38.62
C PRO A 201 -2.17 -16.00 38.35
N THR A 202 -1.19 -16.36 39.15
CA THR A 202 0.22 -16.03 39.00
C THR A 202 0.72 -16.64 37.68
N SER A 203 0.99 -15.82 36.69
CA SER A 203 1.69 -16.25 35.47
C SER A 203 3.19 -16.29 35.78
N THR A 204 3.72 -17.49 35.91
CA THR A 204 5.15 -17.75 35.74
C THR A 204 5.49 -17.48 34.30
N GLY A 205 6.39 -16.53 34.07
CA GLY A 205 6.87 -16.17 32.77
C GLY A 205 7.53 -17.34 32.06
N SER A 206 7.15 -17.49 30.80
CA SER A 206 7.98 -18.11 29.77
C SER A 206 7.78 -17.25 28.53
N SER A 207 8.70 -16.35 28.33
CA SER A 207 8.89 -15.65 27.06
C SER A 207 9.44 -16.67 26.05
N GLY A 208 8.55 -17.23 25.25
CA GLY A 208 8.86 -18.03 24.08
C GLY A 208 7.87 -17.62 23.01
N GLY A 209 8.20 -16.58 22.24
CA GLY A 209 7.56 -16.31 20.97
C GLY A 209 7.89 -17.48 20.05
N GLY A 210 6.91 -18.34 19.82
CA GLY A 210 7.01 -19.40 18.83
C GLY A 210 6.85 -18.81 17.44
N SER A 211 7.89 -18.23 16.86
CA SER A 211 8.04 -18.16 15.41
C SER A 211 8.15 -19.59 14.93
N GLY A 212 7.22 -20.06 14.12
CA GLY A 212 7.40 -21.26 13.33
C GLY A 212 8.74 -21.11 12.59
N SER A 213 9.62 -22.11 12.70
CA SER A 213 10.95 -22.00 12.09
C SER A 213 10.79 -21.99 10.57
N SER A 214 10.84 -20.79 9.95
CA SER A 214 10.86 -20.61 8.50
C SER A 214 12.10 -21.23 7.84
N GLY A 215 13.09 -21.64 8.62
CA GLY A 215 14.39 -22.11 8.14
C GLY A 215 15.29 -20.99 7.61
N LEU A 216 14.88 -19.72 7.74
CA LEU A 216 15.69 -18.57 7.38
C LEU A 216 16.70 -18.22 8.49
N PRO A 217 17.87 -17.63 8.13
CA PRO A 217 18.81 -17.09 9.11
C PRO A 217 18.20 -15.86 9.82
N LYS A 218 18.84 -15.42 10.90
CA LYS A 218 18.41 -14.25 11.69
C LYS A 218 18.37 -12.98 10.84
N HIS A 219 19.37 -12.81 9.98
CA HIS A 219 19.47 -11.69 9.04
C HIS A 219 19.44 -12.26 7.62
N VAL A 220 18.42 -11.90 6.87
CA VAL A 220 18.12 -12.49 5.57
C VAL A 220 18.69 -11.63 4.46
N LEU A 221 19.37 -12.25 3.50
CA LEU A 221 19.61 -11.66 2.19
C LEU A 221 18.54 -12.19 1.23
N ALA A 222 17.62 -11.32 0.83
CA ALA A 222 16.60 -11.61 -0.18
C ALA A 222 16.96 -10.98 -1.53
N GLY A 223 16.37 -11.50 -2.60
CA GLY A 223 16.48 -10.88 -3.91
C GLY A 223 15.42 -11.37 -4.87
N TYR A 224 15.00 -10.47 -5.76
CA TYR A 224 14.05 -10.79 -6.80
C TYR A 224 14.72 -11.48 -7.98
N TRP A 225 14.15 -12.60 -8.41
CA TRP A 225 14.49 -13.25 -9.68
C TRP A 225 13.41 -12.89 -10.70
N GLN A 226 13.83 -12.33 -11.85
CA GLN A 226 12.93 -11.83 -12.89
C GLN A 226 12.48 -12.95 -13.83
N ASP A 227 11.19 -13.27 -13.84
CA ASP A 227 10.54 -14.11 -14.85
C ASP A 227 10.15 -13.29 -16.09
N PHE A 228 11.05 -12.44 -16.54
CA PHE A 228 10.90 -11.63 -17.75
C PHE A 228 12.28 -11.13 -18.20
N THR A 229 12.35 -10.62 -19.42
CA THR A 229 13.57 -10.00 -19.96
C THR A 229 13.46 -8.49 -19.96
N ASN A 230 14.54 -7.85 -19.54
CA ASN A 230 14.81 -6.42 -19.68
C ASN A 230 16.30 -6.25 -20.05
N ASN A 231 16.96 -5.20 -19.59
CA ASN A 231 18.40 -5.00 -19.82
C ASN A 231 19.29 -5.73 -18.80
N ALA A 232 18.71 -6.42 -17.83
CA ALA A 232 19.43 -7.24 -16.86
C ALA A 232 19.77 -8.62 -17.44
N GLU A 233 20.75 -9.31 -16.84
CA GLU A 233 21.15 -10.66 -17.25
C GLU A 233 19.99 -11.66 -17.09
N PRO A 234 19.55 -12.34 -18.16
CA PRO A 234 18.55 -13.40 -18.03
C PRO A 234 19.18 -14.63 -17.38
N LEU A 235 18.54 -15.16 -16.33
CA LEU A 235 19.05 -16.26 -15.50
C LEU A 235 18.04 -17.40 -15.40
N THR A 236 18.48 -18.66 -15.48
CA THR A 236 17.69 -19.76 -14.93
C THR A 236 17.64 -19.64 -13.40
N LEU A 237 16.59 -20.11 -12.76
CA LEU A 237 16.48 -20.02 -11.30
C LEU A 237 17.62 -20.77 -10.59
N ALA A 238 18.07 -21.92 -11.12
CA ALA A 238 19.22 -22.66 -10.58
C ALA A 238 20.54 -21.88 -10.62
N SER A 239 20.65 -20.85 -11.48
CA SER A 239 21.83 -19.98 -11.59
C SER A 239 21.92 -18.96 -10.46
N VAL A 240 20.88 -18.78 -9.65
CA VAL A 240 20.89 -17.91 -8.48
C VAL A 240 21.97 -18.40 -7.50
N PRO A 241 22.91 -17.52 -7.07
CA PRO A 241 23.95 -17.90 -6.13
C PRO A 241 23.38 -18.30 -4.76
N SER A 242 24.03 -19.27 -4.11
CA SER A 242 23.60 -19.78 -2.79
C SER A 242 23.73 -18.80 -1.63
N GLY A 243 24.32 -17.63 -1.85
CA GLY A 243 24.40 -16.58 -0.84
C GLY A 243 23.10 -15.78 -0.62
N TYR A 244 22.14 -15.85 -1.56
CA TYR A 244 20.77 -15.40 -1.33
C TYR A 244 20.02 -16.43 -0.48
N ASN A 245 19.46 -16.01 0.65
CA ASN A 245 18.71 -16.88 1.55
C ASN A 245 17.26 -17.05 1.09
N LEU A 246 16.70 -15.98 0.49
CA LEU A 246 15.33 -15.88 0.02
C LEU A 246 15.33 -15.37 -1.42
N VAL A 247 14.51 -15.97 -2.26
CA VAL A 247 14.39 -15.62 -3.68
C VAL A 247 12.92 -15.38 -3.99
N ASP A 248 12.59 -14.14 -4.36
CA ASP A 248 11.25 -13.72 -4.71
C ASP A 248 11.08 -13.79 -6.24
N VAL A 249 10.19 -14.67 -6.71
CA VAL A 249 9.95 -14.91 -8.14
C VAL A 249 8.98 -13.85 -8.68
N ALA A 250 9.45 -12.93 -9.46
CA ALA A 250 8.71 -11.79 -9.99
C ALA A 250 8.24 -12.05 -11.44
N PHE A 251 6.92 -12.15 -11.75
CA PHE A 251 5.79 -12.00 -10.84
C PHE A 251 4.64 -12.96 -11.20
N ALA A 252 3.78 -13.28 -10.25
CA ALA A 252 2.46 -13.80 -10.56
C ALA A 252 1.60 -12.72 -11.21
N THR A 253 0.70 -13.13 -12.08
CA THR A 253 -0.24 -12.26 -12.80
C THR A 253 -1.68 -12.52 -12.35
N ALA A 254 -2.58 -11.53 -12.52
CA ALA A 254 -3.97 -11.68 -12.19
C ALA A 254 -4.63 -12.82 -13.00
N ASP A 255 -5.44 -13.64 -12.34
CA ASP A 255 -6.30 -14.62 -13.01
C ASP A 255 -7.55 -13.89 -13.55
N SER A 256 -7.68 -13.80 -14.85
CA SER A 256 -8.82 -13.14 -15.50
C SER A 256 -10.16 -13.85 -15.28
N ALA A 257 -10.16 -15.07 -14.75
CA ALA A 257 -11.36 -15.87 -14.50
C ALA A 257 -11.86 -15.75 -13.05
N ASN A 258 -10.98 -15.39 -12.10
CA ASN A 258 -11.29 -15.32 -10.68
C ASN A 258 -10.79 -13.99 -10.11
N ASP A 259 -11.69 -13.17 -9.62
CA ASP A 259 -11.38 -11.88 -9.00
C ASP A 259 -10.48 -12.09 -7.77
N GLY A 260 -9.35 -11.38 -7.72
CA GLY A 260 -8.33 -11.57 -6.68
C GLY A 260 -7.43 -12.80 -6.88
N GLY A 261 -7.79 -13.76 -7.72
CA GLY A 261 -6.98 -14.93 -8.03
C GLY A 261 -5.71 -14.58 -8.81
N VAL A 262 -4.70 -15.42 -8.70
CA VAL A 262 -3.40 -15.25 -9.39
C VAL A 262 -3.00 -16.50 -10.17
N THR A 263 -2.23 -16.30 -11.23
CA THR A 263 -1.61 -17.34 -12.04
C THR A 263 -0.11 -17.10 -12.16
N PHE A 264 0.64 -18.15 -12.48
CA PHE A 264 2.07 -18.07 -12.77
C PHE A 264 2.42 -19.02 -13.91
N SER A 265 3.23 -18.55 -14.83
CA SER A 265 3.84 -19.36 -15.89
C SER A 265 5.15 -18.70 -16.31
N ILE A 266 6.12 -19.48 -16.76
CA ILE A 266 7.38 -18.94 -17.27
C ILE A 266 7.11 -18.02 -18.48
N ASP A 267 7.63 -16.81 -18.44
CA ASP A 267 7.53 -15.83 -19.52
C ASP A 267 8.16 -16.36 -20.81
N SER A 268 7.49 -16.14 -21.91
CA SER A 268 7.93 -16.65 -23.22
C SER A 268 9.21 -15.96 -23.73
N GLY A 269 9.43 -14.69 -23.37
CA GLY A 269 10.63 -13.93 -23.69
C GLY A 269 11.83 -14.48 -22.92
N LEU A 270 11.66 -14.69 -21.61
CA LEU A 270 12.68 -15.33 -20.77
C LEU A 270 12.97 -16.76 -21.24
N SER A 271 11.93 -17.56 -21.49
CA SER A 271 12.09 -18.91 -22.03
C SER A 271 12.95 -18.90 -23.31
N SER A 272 12.66 -18.00 -24.25
CA SER A 272 13.40 -17.85 -25.49
C SER A 272 14.84 -17.40 -25.27
N ALA A 273 15.07 -16.43 -24.38
CA ALA A 273 16.40 -15.91 -24.06
C ALA A 273 17.30 -16.98 -23.42
N LEU A 274 16.71 -17.94 -22.69
CA LEU A 274 17.39 -19.06 -22.05
C LEU A 274 17.39 -20.34 -22.90
N GLY A 275 17.04 -20.26 -24.19
CA GLY A 275 17.10 -21.41 -25.11
C GLY A 275 16.01 -22.45 -24.90
N GLY A 276 14.86 -22.05 -24.39
CA GLY A 276 13.68 -22.90 -24.19
C GLY A 276 13.47 -23.33 -22.73
N TYR A 277 13.68 -22.42 -21.78
CA TYR A 277 13.44 -22.68 -20.35
C TYR A 277 11.97 -22.96 -20.08
N THR A 278 11.67 -24.07 -19.42
CA THR A 278 10.32 -24.62 -19.25
C THR A 278 9.87 -24.59 -17.78
N ALA A 279 8.56 -24.66 -17.53
CA ALA A 279 7.99 -24.81 -16.20
C ALA A 279 8.52 -26.05 -15.44
N SER A 280 8.77 -27.14 -16.16
CA SER A 280 9.38 -28.35 -15.55
C SER A 280 10.82 -28.12 -15.10
N GLN A 281 11.61 -27.38 -15.88
CA GLN A 281 12.98 -26.99 -15.48
C GLN A 281 12.93 -26.03 -14.29
N PHE A 282 12.04 -25.03 -14.32
CA PHE A 282 11.83 -24.11 -13.21
C PHE A 282 11.50 -24.84 -11.90
N THR A 283 10.56 -25.80 -11.93
CA THR A 283 10.22 -26.61 -10.73
C THR A 283 11.42 -27.43 -10.23
N ALA A 284 12.22 -27.97 -11.13
CA ALA A 284 13.46 -28.67 -10.77
C ALA A 284 14.50 -27.71 -10.17
N ASP A 285 14.54 -26.47 -10.66
CA ASP A 285 15.42 -25.41 -10.14
C ASP A 285 14.99 -24.96 -8.74
N VAL A 286 13.67 -24.84 -8.46
CA VAL A 286 13.17 -24.61 -7.10
C VAL A 286 13.68 -25.69 -6.14
N ALA A 287 13.57 -26.97 -6.52
CA ALA A 287 14.11 -28.06 -5.70
C ALA A 287 15.65 -27.97 -5.55
N THR A 288 16.34 -27.45 -6.55
CA THR A 288 17.79 -27.21 -6.49
C THR A 288 18.11 -26.11 -5.46
N LEU A 289 17.37 -25.01 -5.43
CA LEU A 289 17.53 -23.95 -4.43
C LEU A 289 17.27 -24.49 -3.01
N HIS A 290 16.20 -25.27 -2.84
CA HIS A 290 15.91 -25.93 -1.55
C HIS A 290 17.04 -26.83 -1.07
N SER A 291 17.68 -27.58 -1.98
CA SER A 291 18.82 -28.43 -1.62
C SER A 291 20.05 -27.66 -1.12
N ARG A 292 20.11 -26.35 -1.43
CA ARG A 292 21.13 -25.40 -0.95
C ARG A 292 20.70 -24.65 0.32
N GLY A 293 19.49 -24.92 0.85
CA GLY A 293 18.93 -24.25 2.01
C GLY A 293 18.28 -22.88 1.72
N GLN A 294 18.13 -22.53 0.43
CA GLN A 294 17.47 -21.30 0.00
C GLN A 294 15.94 -21.48 0.03
N LYS A 295 15.19 -20.38 0.25
CA LYS A 295 13.74 -20.32 0.20
C LYS A 295 13.29 -19.59 -1.06
N VAL A 296 12.14 -19.99 -1.63
CA VAL A 296 11.62 -19.44 -2.88
C VAL A 296 10.17 -19.01 -2.66
N LEU A 297 9.87 -17.73 -2.85
CA LEU A 297 8.51 -17.19 -2.77
C LEU A 297 7.99 -16.85 -4.16
N LEU A 298 6.67 -16.85 -4.29
CA LEU A 298 5.98 -16.25 -5.42
C LEU A 298 5.68 -14.80 -5.07
N SER A 299 6.25 -13.84 -5.81
CA SER A 299 5.91 -12.43 -5.66
C SER A 299 4.68 -12.07 -6.51
N VAL A 300 3.80 -11.27 -5.92
CA VAL A 300 2.52 -10.86 -6.51
C VAL A 300 2.49 -9.34 -6.60
N GLY A 301 2.35 -8.80 -7.80
CA GLY A 301 2.28 -7.35 -8.03
C GLY A 301 3.32 -6.83 -9.01
N GLY A 302 4.20 -5.97 -8.52
CA GLY A 302 5.15 -5.17 -9.30
C GLY A 302 4.48 -3.99 -10.00
N GLN A 303 5.29 -3.11 -10.60
CA GLN A 303 4.88 -1.86 -11.25
C GLN A 303 3.69 -2.00 -12.21
N ASN A 304 3.62 -3.11 -12.95
CA ASN A 304 2.55 -3.38 -13.92
C ASN A 304 1.50 -4.38 -13.38
N GLY A 305 1.54 -4.72 -12.11
CA GLY A 305 0.59 -5.63 -11.49
C GLY A 305 -0.82 -5.06 -11.47
N THR A 306 -1.81 -5.88 -11.84
CA THR A 306 -3.23 -5.49 -11.92
C THR A 306 -4.10 -6.27 -10.92
N ILE A 307 -3.49 -6.97 -9.97
CA ILE A 307 -4.19 -7.78 -8.98
C ILE A 307 -4.86 -6.84 -7.97
N THR A 308 -6.17 -7.04 -7.75
CA THR A 308 -6.95 -6.31 -6.76
C THR A 308 -7.66 -7.29 -5.84
N ILE A 309 -7.46 -7.16 -4.52
CA ILE A 309 -8.17 -7.98 -3.53
C ILE A 309 -9.24 -7.10 -2.88
N GLY A 310 -10.36 -6.91 -3.57
CA GLY A 310 -11.39 -5.93 -3.22
C GLY A 310 -12.58 -6.48 -2.42
N SER A 311 -12.60 -7.77 -2.10
CA SER A 311 -13.71 -8.42 -1.39
C SER A 311 -13.25 -9.67 -0.64
N SER A 312 -14.08 -10.18 0.27
CA SER A 312 -13.82 -11.45 0.97
C SER A 312 -13.75 -12.65 0.01
N THR A 313 -14.49 -12.63 -1.10
CA THR A 313 -14.39 -13.68 -2.13
C THR A 313 -13.03 -13.59 -2.82
N ALA A 314 -12.62 -12.39 -3.25
CA ALA A 314 -11.31 -12.16 -3.85
C ALA A 314 -10.16 -12.56 -2.91
N ALA A 315 -10.30 -12.32 -1.61
CA ALA A 315 -9.33 -12.76 -0.60
C ALA A 315 -9.20 -14.29 -0.55
N THR A 316 -10.33 -14.99 -0.57
CA THR A 316 -10.36 -16.46 -0.60
C THR A 316 -9.78 -17.01 -1.91
N ASP A 317 -10.10 -16.41 -3.05
CA ASP A 317 -9.59 -16.82 -4.36
C ASP A 317 -8.08 -16.56 -4.47
N PHE A 318 -7.59 -15.45 -3.92
CA PHE A 318 -6.15 -15.19 -3.78
C PHE A 318 -5.46 -16.30 -2.98
N ALA A 319 -5.93 -16.58 -1.77
CA ALA A 319 -5.34 -17.58 -0.88
C ALA A 319 -5.31 -18.97 -1.54
N ASN A 320 -6.41 -19.37 -2.18
CA ASN A 320 -6.51 -20.68 -2.85
C ASN A 320 -5.60 -20.79 -4.06
N SER A 321 -5.52 -19.75 -4.90
CA SER A 321 -4.68 -19.74 -6.10
C SER A 321 -3.19 -19.74 -5.72
N VAL A 322 -2.76 -18.89 -4.78
CA VAL A 322 -1.38 -18.89 -4.27
C VAL A 322 -1.03 -20.25 -3.68
N TYR A 323 -1.89 -20.81 -2.83
CA TYR A 323 -1.65 -22.14 -2.25
C TYR A 323 -1.57 -23.26 -3.30
N GLY A 324 -2.39 -23.14 -4.36
CA GLY A 324 -2.31 -24.04 -5.53
C GLY A 324 -0.96 -23.95 -6.22
N LEU A 325 -0.46 -22.74 -6.48
CA LEU A 325 0.85 -22.49 -7.10
C LEU A 325 2.01 -22.91 -6.20
N MET A 326 1.90 -22.71 -4.88
CA MET A 326 2.89 -23.22 -3.92
C MET A 326 3.03 -24.74 -4.04
N LYS A 327 1.94 -25.47 -4.12
CA LYS A 327 1.98 -26.94 -4.29
C LYS A 327 2.49 -27.36 -5.67
N GLN A 328 2.19 -26.61 -6.70
CA GLN A 328 2.56 -26.92 -8.07
C GLN A 328 4.06 -26.74 -8.32
N TYR A 329 4.62 -25.64 -7.86
CA TYR A 329 5.99 -25.25 -8.15
C TYR A 329 6.96 -25.45 -6.97
N GLY A 330 6.43 -25.62 -5.77
CA GLY A 330 7.23 -25.81 -4.55
C GLY A 330 7.59 -24.53 -3.83
N PHE A 331 6.83 -23.44 -4.01
CA PHE A 331 7.09 -22.18 -3.29
C PHE A 331 6.92 -22.35 -1.76
N ASP A 332 7.77 -21.68 -1.00
CA ASP A 332 7.74 -21.67 0.47
C ASP A 332 6.75 -20.63 1.02
N GLY A 333 6.19 -19.78 0.17
CA GLY A 333 5.27 -18.72 0.57
C GLY A 333 5.01 -17.69 -0.51
N VAL A 334 4.66 -16.49 -0.08
CA VAL A 334 4.27 -15.38 -0.94
C VAL A 334 4.96 -14.08 -0.51
N ASP A 335 5.31 -13.27 -1.50
CA ASP A 335 5.71 -11.89 -1.37
C ASP A 335 4.62 -10.97 -1.95
N ILE A 336 4.32 -9.87 -1.28
CA ILE A 336 3.31 -8.89 -1.70
C ILE A 336 4.02 -7.60 -2.12
N ASP A 337 3.97 -7.32 -3.42
CA ASP A 337 4.58 -6.17 -4.10
C ASP A 337 3.53 -5.38 -4.90
N LEU A 338 2.38 -5.07 -4.28
CA LEU A 338 1.26 -4.37 -4.91
C LEU A 338 1.53 -2.86 -4.95
N GLU A 339 2.09 -2.36 -6.05
CA GLU A 339 2.44 -0.95 -6.22
C GLU A 339 1.26 -0.05 -6.67
N ASN A 340 0.10 -0.64 -6.95
CA ASN A 340 -1.10 0.06 -7.43
C ASN A 340 -2.22 0.12 -6.37
N GLY A 341 -1.84 0.06 -5.10
CA GLY A 341 -2.71 0.15 -3.94
C GLY A 341 -3.03 -1.20 -3.30
N VAL A 342 -3.28 -1.15 -2.00
CA VAL A 342 -3.60 -2.31 -1.15
C VAL A 342 -4.91 -2.07 -0.43
N ASN A 343 -5.85 -3.01 -0.53
CA ASN A 343 -6.99 -3.04 0.39
C ASN A 343 -6.58 -3.78 1.65
N VAL A 344 -6.30 -3.06 2.73
CA VAL A 344 -5.77 -3.58 3.99
C VAL A 344 -6.61 -4.75 4.51
N GLN A 345 -7.93 -4.55 4.62
CA GLN A 345 -8.84 -5.55 5.20
C GLN A 345 -8.81 -6.88 4.43
N TYR A 346 -8.98 -6.81 3.11
CA TYR A 346 -9.11 -8.05 2.32
C TYR A 346 -7.76 -8.66 1.97
N THR A 347 -6.69 -7.87 1.92
CA THR A 347 -5.34 -8.42 1.77
C THR A 347 -4.89 -9.10 3.06
N ALA A 348 -5.18 -8.52 4.24
CA ALA A 348 -4.94 -9.19 5.52
C ALA A 348 -5.70 -10.52 5.60
N GLN A 349 -7.01 -10.52 5.27
CA GLN A 349 -7.82 -11.74 5.22
C GLN A 349 -7.21 -12.79 4.27
N ALA A 350 -6.77 -12.39 3.07
CA ALA A 350 -6.16 -13.28 2.09
C ALA A 350 -4.89 -13.97 2.62
N LEU A 351 -4.05 -13.22 3.32
CA LEU A 351 -2.80 -13.73 3.91
C LEU A 351 -3.06 -14.60 5.15
N GLU A 352 -4.07 -14.27 5.94
CA GLU A 352 -4.53 -15.11 7.06
C GLU A 352 -5.15 -16.43 6.56
N ASP A 353 -6.00 -16.38 5.53
CA ASP A 353 -6.57 -17.55 4.88
C ASP A 353 -5.46 -18.45 4.30
N LEU A 354 -4.48 -17.85 3.60
CA LEU A 354 -3.30 -18.57 3.09
C LEU A 354 -2.48 -19.21 4.22
N SER A 355 -2.28 -18.48 5.33
CA SER A 355 -1.58 -19.01 6.51
C SER A 355 -2.33 -20.19 7.13
N GLY A 356 -3.66 -20.14 7.14
CA GLY A 356 -4.51 -21.27 7.54
C GLY A 356 -4.36 -22.50 6.65
N LEU A 357 -4.18 -22.31 5.33
CA LEU A 357 -3.99 -23.38 4.35
C LEU A 357 -2.58 -23.99 4.38
N ALA A 358 -1.55 -23.15 4.47
CA ALA A 358 -0.14 -23.54 4.34
C ALA A 358 0.50 -23.93 5.68
N GLY A 359 -0.04 -23.44 6.80
CA GLY A 359 0.46 -23.71 8.14
C GLY A 359 1.66 -22.85 8.55
N SER A 360 2.27 -23.19 9.69
CA SER A 360 3.28 -22.36 10.38
C SER A 360 4.64 -22.25 9.69
N SER A 361 4.87 -22.97 8.60
CA SER A 361 6.09 -22.86 7.80
C SER A 361 5.99 -21.83 6.66
N LEU A 362 4.81 -21.26 6.46
CA LEU A 362 4.57 -20.23 5.45
C LEU A 362 5.49 -19.02 5.70
N ILE A 363 6.13 -18.55 4.62
CA ILE A 363 6.89 -17.32 4.62
C ILE A 363 6.04 -16.24 3.92
N ILE A 364 5.82 -15.12 4.59
CA ILE A 364 5.14 -13.96 4.02
C ILE A 364 6.09 -12.78 4.06
N THR A 365 6.39 -12.19 2.91
CA THR A 365 7.12 -10.93 2.82
C THR A 365 6.25 -9.84 2.19
N LEU A 366 6.60 -8.60 2.46
CA LEU A 366 6.03 -7.42 1.83
C LEU A 366 7.16 -6.60 1.23
N ALA A 367 6.92 -5.98 0.07
CA ALA A 367 7.84 -5.05 -0.57
C ALA A 367 7.19 -3.68 -0.83
N PRO A 368 6.71 -3.00 0.22
CA PRO A 368 6.06 -1.70 0.07
C PRO A 368 7.02 -0.65 -0.48
N GLN A 369 6.48 0.32 -1.23
CA GLN A 369 7.20 1.56 -1.53
C GLN A 369 7.47 2.33 -0.23
N THR A 370 8.47 3.22 -0.22
CA THR A 370 8.82 3.96 1.00
C THR A 370 7.66 4.79 1.53
N ILE A 371 6.87 5.40 0.64
CA ILE A 371 5.69 6.20 1.01
C ILE A 371 4.63 5.38 1.74
N ASP A 372 4.46 4.12 1.37
CA ASP A 372 3.49 3.20 1.99
C ASP A 372 3.88 2.76 3.41
N MET A 373 5.11 3.05 3.82
CA MET A 373 5.63 2.78 5.17
C MET A 373 6.00 4.06 5.94
N TYR A 374 5.54 5.20 5.45
CA TYR A 374 5.86 6.52 5.99
C TYR A 374 5.18 6.78 7.34
N THR A 375 3.93 6.36 7.51
CA THR A 375 3.18 6.47 8.77
C THR A 375 2.44 5.18 9.07
N THR A 376 2.07 4.96 10.35
CA THR A 376 1.22 3.83 10.75
C THR A 376 -0.19 3.88 10.17
N GLY A 377 -0.57 4.97 9.53
CA GLY A 377 -1.84 5.12 8.81
C GLY A 377 -1.76 4.76 7.33
N SER A 378 -0.57 4.59 6.77
CA SER A 378 -0.39 4.13 5.40
C SER A 378 -0.83 2.67 5.24
N ASP A 379 -1.43 2.33 4.11
CA ASP A 379 -2.11 1.04 3.91
C ASP A 379 -1.19 -0.17 4.11
N TYR A 380 0.00 -0.16 3.55
CA TYR A 380 0.95 -1.24 3.77
C TYR A 380 1.45 -1.32 5.21
N PHE A 381 1.60 -0.17 5.88
CA PHE A 381 1.98 -0.19 7.29
C PHE A 381 0.87 -0.79 8.15
N GLN A 382 -0.41 -0.43 7.90
CA GLN A 382 -1.55 -1.05 8.57
C GLN A 382 -1.61 -2.54 8.28
N LEU A 383 -1.48 -2.95 7.00
CA LEU A 383 -1.41 -4.35 6.61
C LEU A 383 -0.31 -5.10 7.40
N ALA A 384 0.91 -4.55 7.43
CA ALA A 384 2.02 -5.15 8.16
C ALA A 384 1.75 -5.30 9.66
N LEU A 385 1.03 -4.35 10.27
CA LEU A 385 0.62 -4.42 11.68
C LEU A 385 -0.51 -5.42 11.90
N ASP A 386 -1.49 -5.49 11.01
CA ASP A 386 -2.62 -6.42 11.11
C ASP A 386 -2.16 -7.88 10.99
N ILE A 387 -1.28 -8.16 10.03
CA ILE A 387 -0.71 -9.52 9.84
C ILE A 387 0.58 -9.76 10.63
N LYS A 388 0.92 -8.92 11.60
CA LYS A 388 2.20 -8.96 12.33
C LYS A 388 2.52 -10.33 12.93
N SER A 389 1.50 -11.11 13.30
CA SER A 389 1.67 -12.46 13.87
C SER A 389 2.16 -13.50 12.84
N ILE A 390 1.93 -13.27 11.56
CA ILE A 390 2.28 -14.17 10.44
C ILE A 390 3.28 -13.54 9.47
N LEU A 391 3.53 -12.24 9.54
CA LEU A 391 4.52 -11.53 8.72
C LEU A 391 5.94 -11.98 9.08
N THR A 392 6.70 -12.38 8.06
CA THR A 392 8.12 -12.72 8.21
C THR A 392 8.98 -11.46 8.16
N ILE A 393 8.98 -10.73 7.05
CA ILE A 393 9.77 -9.49 6.87
C ILE A 393 9.03 -8.55 5.90
N SER A 394 9.07 -7.24 6.15
CA SER A 394 8.76 -6.19 5.19
C SER A 394 10.06 -5.60 4.67
N PHE A 395 10.35 -5.78 3.39
CA PHE A 395 11.51 -5.23 2.70
C PHE A 395 11.11 -3.95 1.97
N THR A 396 11.04 -2.85 2.69
CA THR A 396 10.66 -1.56 2.09
C THR A 396 11.61 -1.15 0.98
N GLN A 397 11.06 -0.72 -0.15
CA GLN A 397 11.79 -0.24 -1.32
C GLN A 397 12.28 1.20 -1.08
N TYR A 398 13.56 1.38 -0.71
CA TYR A 398 14.16 2.70 -0.45
C TYR A 398 14.76 3.32 -1.72
N TYR A 399 14.03 3.25 -2.84
CA TYR A 399 14.43 3.77 -4.15
C TYR A 399 13.18 4.24 -4.90
N ASN A 400 13.34 5.02 -5.96
CA ASN A 400 12.25 5.66 -6.74
C ASN A 400 11.27 6.43 -5.83
N SER A 401 11.79 7.13 -4.81
CA SER A 401 10.98 7.64 -3.69
C SER A 401 11.21 9.12 -3.33
N GLY A 402 12.22 9.76 -3.93
CA GLY A 402 12.52 11.18 -3.71
C GLY A 402 12.99 11.52 -2.30
N THR A 403 12.32 12.44 -1.61
CA THR A 403 12.66 12.89 -0.26
C THR A 403 11.52 12.66 0.71
N MET A 404 11.81 12.22 1.95
CA MET A 404 10.79 11.99 2.97
C MET A 404 11.29 12.33 4.37
N ASN A 405 10.35 12.60 5.28
CA ASN A 405 10.66 12.81 6.69
C ASN A 405 11.04 11.49 7.37
N GLY A 406 12.13 11.49 8.11
CA GLY A 406 12.49 10.39 8.99
C GLY A 406 11.72 10.40 10.31
N CYS A 407 11.97 9.40 11.15
CA CYS A 407 11.36 9.26 12.48
C CYS A 407 11.66 10.42 13.46
N ASP A 408 12.60 11.28 13.13
CA ASP A 408 12.96 12.49 13.87
C ASP A 408 12.30 13.76 13.31
N GLY A 409 11.51 13.63 12.23
CA GLY A 409 10.82 14.72 11.56
C GLY A 409 11.69 15.55 10.60
N ASN A 410 12.97 15.19 10.42
CA ASN A 410 13.83 15.84 9.43
C ASN A 410 13.70 15.18 8.06
N VAL A 411 13.85 15.95 6.99
CA VAL A 411 13.77 15.48 5.61
C VAL A 411 15.09 14.84 5.18
N TYR A 412 15.00 13.68 4.56
CA TYR A 412 16.13 12.93 4.00
C TYR A 412 15.89 12.60 2.54
N ALA A 413 16.93 12.76 1.70
CA ALA A 413 16.87 12.41 0.29
C ALA A 413 17.22 10.94 0.09
N GLU A 414 16.53 10.27 -0.83
CA GLU A 414 16.88 8.93 -1.27
C GLU A 414 18.32 8.86 -1.82
N GLY A 415 18.85 7.66 -1.95
CA GLY A 415 20.25 7.48 -2.36
C GLY A 415 21.27 7.86 -1.29
N THR A 416 20.85 8.00 -0.02
CA THR A 416 21.70 8.29 1.11
C THR A 416 21.53 7.28 2.26
N GLU A 417 22.59 7.08 3.05
CA GLU A 417 22.52 6.23 4.24
C GLU A 417 21.51 6.75 5.26
N ASN A 418 21.40 8.09 5.40
CA ASN A 418 20.44 8.70 6.32
C ASN A 418 18.98 8.41 5.94
N PHE A 419 18.66 8.37 4.65
CA PHE A 419 17.32 7.99 4.18
C PHE A 419 16.96 6.57 4.62
N LEU A 420 17.87 5.62 4.41
CA LEU A 420 17.67 4.23 4.81
C LEU A 420 17.42 4.10 6.32
N THR A 421 18.26 4.75 7.11
CA THR A 421 18.26 4.61 8.57
C THR A 421 17.11 5.37 9.23
N ALA A 422 16.81 6.59 8.76
CA ALA A 422 15.75 7.41 9.33
C ALA A 422 14.34 6.88 9.00
N LEU A 423 14.14 6.31 7.79
CA LEU A 423 12.82 5.76 7.43
C LEU A 423 12.62 4.33 7.96
N ALA A 424 13.67 3.51 8.05
CA ALA A 424 13.57 2.25 8.78
C ALA A 424 13.25 2.48 10.27
N CYS A 425 13.79 3.55 10.88
CA CYS A 425 13.44 3.97 12.24
C CYS A 425 11.93 4.19 12.41
N THR A 426 11.25 4.77 11.42
CA THR A 426 9.80 4.98 11.46
C THR A 426 9.04 3.65 11.62
N GLN A 427 9.47 2.60 10.94
CA GLN A 427 8.83 1.28 11.01
C GLN A 427 9.03 0.61 12.37
N PHE A 428 10.23 0.73 12.95
CA PHE A 428 10.49 0.23 14.30
C PHE A 428 9.66 0.96 15.36
N GLN A 429 9.58 2.30 15.27
CA GLN A 429 8.79 3.12 16.18
C GLN A 429 7.28 2.91 15.98
N GLY A 430 6.85 2.63 14.76
CA GLY A 430 5.46 2.33 14.41
C GLY A 430 4.99 0.95 14.87
N GLY A 431 5.89 0.12 15.40
CA GLY A 431 5.51 -1.09 16.13
C GLY A 431 5.86 -2.42 15.48
N LEU A 432 6.53 -2.44 14.34
CA LEU A 432 7.03 -3.71 13.77
C LEU A 432 8.15 -4.30 14.66
N ASN A 433 8.24 -5.62 14.71
CA ASN A 433 9.35 -6.29 15.39
C ASN A 433 10.65 -6.06 14.61
N GLN A 434 11.78 -6.09 15.28
CA GLN A 434 13.07 -5.88 14.62
C GLN A 434 13.30 -6.83 13.44
N SER A 435 12.96 -8.10 13.60
CA SER A 435 13.09 -9.13 12.55
C SER A 435 12.12 -8.93 11.36
N GLN A 436 11.15 -8.04 11.50
CA GLN A 436 10.15 -7.78 10.45
C GLN A 436 10.48 -6.54 9.59
N VAL A 437 11.57 -5.85 9.86
CA VAL A 437 12.01 -4.69 9.07
C VAL A 437 13.27 -5.04 8.31
N GLY A 438 13.25 -4.87 6.99
CA GLY A 438 14.38 -5.07 6.10
C GLY A 438 14.58 -3.91 5.13
N LEU A 439 15.79 -3.79 4.57
CA LEU A 439 16.15 -2.72 3.64
C LEU A 439 16.11 -3.24 2.20
N GLY A 440 15.18 -2.72 1.37
CA GLY A 440 15.08 -3.03 -0.06
C GLY A 440 15.82 -2.00 -0.91
N LEU A 441 16.81 -2.44 -1.72
CA LEU A 441 17.67 -1.57 -2.52
C LEU A 441 17.85 -2.10 -3.95
N PRO A 442 18.09 -1.21 -4.94
CA PRO A 442 18.45 -1.65 -6.28
C PRO A 442 19.88 -2.19 -6.31
N ALA A 443 20.12 -3.27 -7.06
CA ALA A 443 21.43 -3.90 -7.18
C ALA A 443 22.44 -3.06 -7.98
N SER A 444 21.94 -2.14 -8.81
CA SER A 444 22.74 -1.21 -9.60
C SER A 444 21.95 0.06 -9.88
N SER A 445 22.62 1.13 -10.31
CA SER A 445 21.94 2.36 -10.74
C SER A 445 21.01 2.19 -11.95
N SER A 446 21.18 1.12 -12.73
CA SER A 446 20.30 0.79 -13.86
C SER A 446 19.04 0.03 -13.45
N ALA A 447 18.95 -0.41 -12.18
CA ALA A 447 17.84 -1.18 -11.65
C ALA A 447 16.70 -0.29 -11.10
N ALA A 448 16.97 1.01 -10.87
CA ALA A 448 16.00 2.00 -10.41
C ALA A 448 16.16 3.27 -11.27
N GLY A 449 15.14 3.55 -12.09
CA GLY A 449 15.18 4.65 -13.08
C GLY A 449 15.10 6.03 -12.46
N ASP A 450 14.37 6.16 -11.35
CA ASP A 450 14.05 7.44 -10.72
C ASP A 450 14.96 7.74 -9.51
N GLY A 451 15.93 6.86 -9.20
CA GLY A 451 16.96 7.12 -8.19
C GLY A 451 17.00 6.11 -7.04
N GLY A 452 17.69 6.48 -5.95
CA GLY A 452 17.76 5.68 -4.72
C GLY A 452 18.90 4.64 -4.68
N TYR A 453 19.68 4.48 -5.76
CA TYR A 453 20.83 3.58 -5.70
C TYR A 453 21.87 4.09 -4.70
N VAL A 454 22.29 3.19 -3.81
CA VAL A 454 23.45 3.37 -2.94
C VAL A 454 24.47 2.25 -3.17
N SER A 455 25.73 2.51 -2.87
CA SER A 455 26.74 1.44 -2.91
C SER A 455 26.39 0.32 -1.91
N PRO A 456 26.69 -0.95 -2.20
CA PRO A 456 26.46 -2.04 -1.24
C PRO A 456 27.16 -1.82 0.11
N SER A 457 28.27 -1.09 0.15
CA SER A 457 28.94 -0.69 1.42
C SER A 457 28.13 0.33 2.22
N THR A 458 27.35 1.18 1.57
CA THR A 458 26.39 2.10 2.23
C THR A 458 25.25 1.32 2.87
N VAL A 459 24.78 0.24 2.23
CA VAL A 459 23.78 -0.67 2.83
C VAL A 459 24.34 -1.30 4.12
N ASN A 460 25.58 -1.77 4.10
CA ASN A 460 26.23 -2.30 5.30
C ASN A 460 26.38 -1.23 6.40
N ALA A 461 26.70 0.02 6.04
CA ALA A 461 26.76 1.12 7.01
C ALA A 461 25.38 1.40 7.63
N ALA A 462 24.32 1.42 6.82
CA ALA A 462 22.96 1.60 7.31
C ALA A 462 22.51 0.46 8.26
N LEU A 463 22.81 -0.80 7.89
CA LEU A 463 22.55 -1.95 8.76
C LEU A 463 23.31 -1.87 10.09
N ASP A 464 24.59 -1.45 10.05
CA ASP A 464 25.41 -1.28 11.26
C ASP A 464 24.89 -0.13 12.13
N CYS A 465 24.53 1.00 11.50
CA CYS A 465 23.94 2.13 12.19
C CYS A 465 22.65 1.74 12.92
N LEU A 466 21.74 1.04 12.25
CA LEU A 466 20.48 0.57 12.86
C LEU A 466 20.72 -0.48 13.95
N ALA A 467 21.63 -1.42 13.73
CA ALA A 467 21.88 -2.51 14.67
C ALA A 467 22.70 -2.08 15.90
N THR A 468 23.72 -1.26 15.70
CA THR A 468 24.73 -0.98 16.72
C THR A 468 24.86 0.50 17.10
N GLY A 469 24.36 1.41 16.26
CA GLY A 469 24.56 2.86 16.38
C GLY A 469 25.95 3.32 15.96
N ALA A 470 26.71 2.46 15.25
CA ALA A 470 28.00 2.80 14.67
C ALA A 470 27.91 3.02 13.16
N ASN A 471 28.89 3.72 12.58
CA ASN A 471 28.94 4.03 11.14
C ASN A 471 27.73 4.81 10.60
N CYS A 472 26.97 5.50 11.48
CA CYS A 472 25.86 6.35 11.09
C CYS A 472 26.35 7.60 10.34
N GLY A 473 25.51 8.08 9.42
CA GLY A 473 25.67 9.39 8.81
C GLY A 473 25.32 10.54 9.76
N SER A 474 24.59 11.53 9.29
CA SER A 474 24.10 12.63 10.14
C SER A 474 22.91 12.23 11.02
N PHE A 475 22.13 11.26 10.61
CA PHE A 475 21.06 10.67 11.43
C PHE A 475 21.63 9.56 12.31
N VAL A 476 21.36 9.65 13.61
CA VAL A 476 21.68 8.59 14.58
C VAL A 476 20.36 8.11 15.19
N PRO A 477 20.00 6.83 15.03
CA PRO A 477 18.73 6.34 15.54
C PRO A 477 18.65 6.44 17.07
N PRO A 478 17.45 6.74 17.63
CA PRO A 478 17.27 6.90 19.08
C PRO A 478 17.39 5.58 19.85
N SER A 479 17.34 4.46 19.15
CA SER A 479 17.48 3.10 19.69
C SER A 479 18.29 2.22 18.74
N LYS A 480 18.74 1.08 19.25
CA LYS A 480 19.47 0.07 18.47
C LYS A 480 18.57 -1.11 18.20
N TRP A 481 18.65 -1.64 16.98
CA TRP A 481 17.83 -2.77 16.53
C TRP A 481 18.70 -3.91 15.97
N PRO A 482 19.45 -4.61 16.85
CA PRO A 482 20.36 -5.69 16.43
C PRO A 482 19.67 -6.91 15.84
N GLY A 483 18.34 -6.95 15.89
CA GLY A 483 17.50 -7.99 15.31
C GLY A 483 16.90 -7.61 13.95
N ILE A 484 17.37 -6.55 13.27
CA ILE A 484 16.85 -6.16 11.94
C ILE A 484 16.82 -7.34 10.96
N GLY A 485 15.71 -7.49 10.21
CA GLY A 485 15.42 -8.66 9.39
C GLY A 485 16.43 -8.92 8.26
N GLY A 486 17.06 -7.89 7.71
CA GLY A 486 18.08 -8.07 6.68
C GLY A 486 18.01 -7.05 5.56
N ALA A 487 18.36 -7.49 4.36
CA ALA A 487 18.30 -6.67 3.14
C ALA A 487 17.75 -7.46 1.95
N MET A 488 17.13 -6.77 1.03
CA MET A 488 16.62 -7.29 -0.23
C MET A 488 17.18 -6.47 -1.40
N THR A 489 17.29 -7.08 -2.56
CA THR A 489 17.68 -6.34 -3.76
C THR A 489 16.75 -6.56 -4.95
N TRP A 490 16.42 -5.49 -5.62
CA TRP A 490 15.88 -5.45 -6.97
C TRP A 490 17.03 -5.27 -7.96
N SER A 491 17.51 -6.25 -8.63
CA SER A 491 17.17 -7.67 -8.57
C SER A 491 18.43 -8.53 -8.63
N ILE A 492 18.31 -9.83 -8.44
CA ILE A 492 19.41 -10.80 -8.65
C ILE A 492 19.93 -10.72 -10.08
N ASN A 493 19.05 -10.51 -11.06
CA ASN A 493 19.41 -10.34 -12.47
C ASN A 493 20.26 -9.08 -12.69
N TRP A 494 19.88 -7.95 -12.06
CA TRP A 494 20.68 -6.73 -12.08
C TRP A 494 21.98 -6.87 -11.29
N ASP A 495 21.99 -7.63 -10.20
CA ASP A 495 23.21 -7.91 -9.45
C ASP A 495 24.18 -8.78 -10.27
N ALA A 496 23.66 -9.75 -11.03
CA ALA A 496 24.45 -10.54 -11.98
C ALA A 496 25.09 -9.64 -13.05
N SER A 497 24.33 -8.73 -13.64
CA SER A 497 24.84 -7.73 -14.59
C SER A 497 25.90 -6.82 -13.99
N ASN A 498 25.90 -6.64 -12.66
CA ASN A 498 26.86 -5.83 -11.89
C ASN A 498 27.93 -6.68 -11.18
N GLY A 499 28.17 -7.91 -11.65
CA GLY A 499 29.18 -8.83 -11.11
C GLY A 499 28.91 -9.31 -9.68
N TYR A 500 27.65 -9.37 -9.29
CA TYR A 500 27.18 -9.74 -7.94
C TYR A 500 27.77 -8.85 -6.82
N ALA A 501 27.88 -7.54 -7.09
CA ALA A 501 28.46 -6.61 -6.15
C ALA A 501 27.61 -6.48 -4.86
N PHE A 502 26.28 -6.54 -4.98
CA PHE A 502 25.37 -6.51 -3.82
C PHE A 502 25.55 -7.78 -2.98
N LEU A 503 25.41 -8.96 -3.59
CA LEU A 503 25.59 -10.23 -2.93
C LEU A 503 26.96 -10.32 -2.22
N ASN A 504 28.04 -10.02 -2.97
CA ASN A 504 29.41 -10.20 -2.49
C ASN A 504 29.80 -9.24 -1.35
N THR A 505 29.03 -8.16 -1.16
CA THR A 505 29.28 -7.15 -0.12
C THR A 505 28.30 -7.29 1.04
N VAL A 506 26.99 -7.38 0.76
CA VAL A 506 25.94 -7.38 1.79
C VAL A 506 25.78 -8.77 2.41
N GLY A 507 25.87 -9.83 1.63
CA GLY A 507 25.70 -11.21 2.11
C GLY A 507 26.66 -11.61 3.23
N PRO A 508 27.99 -11.46 3.05
CA PRO A 508 28.95 -11.72 4.13
C PRO A 508 28.75 -10.84 5.35
N TYR A 509 28.33 -9.57 5.16
CA TYR A 509 28.05 -8.68 6.27
C TYR A 509 26.88 -9.16 7.11
N LEU A 510 25.71 -9.44 6.49
CA LEU A 510 24.54 -9.99 7.18
C LEU A 510 24.86 -11.28 7.92
N SER A 511 25.64 -12.18 7.28
CA SER A 511 26.08 -13.44 7.91
C SER A 511 27.00 -13.23 9.14
N SER A 512 27.65 -12.09 9.24
CA SER A 512 28.53 -11.72 10.37
C SER A 512 27.81 -10.99 11.52
N MET A 513 26.60 -10.51 11.26
CA MET A 513 25.79 -9.82 12.29
C MET A 513 25.34 -10.81 13.37
N SER A 514 25.45 -10.42 14.65
CA SER A 514 25.19 -11.28 15.83
C SER A 514 23.73 -11.24 16.32
#